data_7dcea2cbc0d84df18001975e50ec3d88
#
_entry.id   7dcea2cbc0d84df18001975e50ec3d88
#
_cell.length_a   1.000
_cell.length_b   1.000
_cell.length_c   1.000
_cell.angle_alpha   90.00
_cell.angle_beta   90.00
_cell.angle_gamma   90.00
#
_symmetry.space_group_name_H-M   'P 1'
#
loop_
_entity.id
_entity.type
_entity.pdbx_description
1 polymer ?
#
loop_
_entity_poly.entity_id
_entity_poly.type
_entity_poly.pdbx_seq_one_letter_code
_entity_poly.pdbx_strand_id
1 'polypeptide(L)'
;MLQLSAQQAVGLCMAEGGATSHVAILARGKGLPCVVALGSEVLDVPQGQRVVLDAANGRLELAPSEARHAQVHQIRDAQKLRRQQQQAQAQQPARTRDDVSIEVAANVASSSEARVAFENGADGVGLLRTEFLFVDRRTAPDEQEQRQAYQAVLDAMGDKSVIIRTIDVGGDKQLDYLPLPAEANPVLGLRGIRMAQVRPELLDQQLRALLQVSPLKRCRILLPMVSEVDELLQIRQRLDELCAELELNQRPELGVMIEVPAAALMAEQLAEHADFLSIGTNDLSQYTLAMDRDHAGLAARVDALHPALLRLIAQTCTGAAKHGRWVGVCGALASDPLATPVLVGLGVSELSVSPPQIAEIKDRVRHLDAAQCRQLSLGLLDLSSAKAVRQACQHHWPLS
;
A
#
# COMPACT_ATOMS: atom_id res chain seq x y z
N MET A 1 -16.06 23.51 4.37
CA MET A 1 -14.84 23.44 3.56
C MET A 1 -14.99 22.28 2.59
N LEU A 2 -14.65 22.44 1.31
CA LEU A 2 -14.79 21.48 0.19
C LEU A 2 -16.13 21.48 -0.55
N GLN A 3 -16.54 22.65 -1.00
CA GLN A 3 -17.36 22.82 -2.19
C GLN A 3 -16.51 23.22 -3.42
N LEU A 4 -15.23 22.86 -3.46
CA LEU A 4 -14.47 22.90 -4.71
C LEU A 4 -14.95 21.69 -5.52
N SER A 5 -15.93 21.92 -6.41
CA SER A 5 -16.27 20.91 -7.39
C SER A 5 -14.99 20.58 -8.16
N ALA A 6 -14.63 19.29 -8.20
CA ALA A 6 -13.43 18.80 -8.90
C ALA A 6 -13.41 19.20 -10.39
N GLN A 7 -14.47 19.79 -10.90
CA GLN A 7 -14.63 20.28 -12.27
C GLN A 7 -14.01 21.66 -12.52
N GLN A 8 -13.65 22.43 -11.49
CA GLN A 8 -13.09 23.77 -11.65
C GLN A 8 -11.63 23.93 -11.21
N ALA A 9 -11.15 23.07 -10.28
CA ALA A 9 -9.76 23.15 -9.82
C ALA A 9 -8.87 22.21 -10.65
N VAL A 10 -7.80 22.75 -11.25
CA VAL A 10 -6.79 21.98 -12.00
C VAL A 10 -5.56 21.64 -11.18
N GLY A 11 -5.45 22.17 -9.97
CA GLY A 11 -4.37 21.94 -9.00
C GLY A 11 -4.55 22.75 -7.74
N LEU A 12 -3.79 22.43 -6.69
CA LEU A 12 -3.80 23.08 -5.39
C LEU A 12 -2.39 23.55 -5.01
N CYS A 13 -2.28 24.76 -4.50
CA CYS A 13 -1.06 25.34 -3.92
C CYS A 13 -1.34 25.70 -2.47
N MET A 14 -0.49 25.25 -1.55
CA MET A 14 -0.62 25.54 -0.13
C MET A 14 0.64 26.24 0.39
N ALA A 15 0.45 27.33 1.13
CA ALA A 15 1.55 28.06 1.77
C ALA A 15 2.25 27.19 2.83
N GLU A 16 1.46 26.46 3.59
CA GLU A 16 1.92 25.60 4.69
C GLU A 16 1.38 24.18 4.56
N GLY A 17 1.86 23.29 5.42
CA GLY A 17 1.40 21.90 5.50
C GLY A 17 2.40 20.90 4.92
N GLY A 18 2.15 19.61 5.19
CA GLY A 18 2.95 18.48 4.72
C GLY A 18 2.20 17.64 3.69
N ALA A 19 2.91 16.74 3.04
CA ALA A 19 2.36 15.78 2.07
C ALA A 19 1.33 14.81 2.70
N THR A 20 1.32 14.69 4.02
CA THR A 20 0.40 13.88 4.85
C THR A 20 -0.78 14.69 5.38
N SER A 21 -0.84 16.01 5.12
CA SER A 21 -1.97 16.84 5.57
C SER A 21 -3.29 16.36 4.97
N HIS A 22 -4.38 16.53 5.69
CA HIS A 22 -5.73 16.12 5.27
C HIS A 22 -6.09 16.64 3.87
N VAL A 23 -5.70 17.87 3.55
CA VAL A 23 -5.95 18.48 2.22
C VAL A 23 -5.12 17.82 1.14
N ALA A 24 -3.84 17.50 1.41
CA ALA A 24 -2.96 16.82 0.45
C ALA A 24 -3.44 15.39 0.16
N ILE A 25 -3.92 14.68 1.19
CA ILE A 25 -4.51 13.34 1.06
C ILE A 25 -5.79 13.40 0.20
N LEU A 26 -6.68 14.36 0.47
CA LEU A 26 -7.91 14.53 -0.31
C LEU A 26 -7.63 14.92 -1.76
N ALA A 27 -6.64 15.81 -2.01
CA ALA A 27 -6.23 16.19 -3.36
C ALA A 27 -5.71 14.97 -4.13
N ARG A 28 -4.87 14.15 -3.49
CA ARG A 28 -4.34 12.90 -4.06
C ARG A 28 -5.46 11.91 -4.38
N GLY A 29 -6.42 11.72 -3.46
CA GLY A 29 -7.58 10.85 -3.67
C GLY A 29 -8.47 11.30 -4.84
N LYS A 30 -8.47 12.61 -5.16
CA LYS A 30 -9.18 13.18 -6.31
C LYS A 30 -8.33 13.32 -7.57
N GLY A 31 -7.07 12.88 -7.54
CA GLY A 31 -6.14 13.02 -8.68
C GLY A 31 -5.77 14.47 -9.00
N LEU A 32 -5.91 15.40 -8.05
CA LEU A 32 -5.54 16.80 -8.22
C LEU A 32 -4.07 17.02 -7.89
N PRO A 33 -3.26 17.60 -8.79
CA PRO A 33 -1.91 18.04 -8.46
C PRO A 33 -1.91 18.97 -7.26
N CYS A 34 -1.10 18.68 -6.23
CA CYS A 34 -1.02 19.47 -5.02
C CYS A 34 0.43 19.73 -4.64
N VAL A 35 0.79 20.98 -4.38
CA VAL A 35 2.09 21.35 -3.82
C VAL A 35 1.85 22.04 -2.50
N VAL A 36 2.54 21.57 -1.46
CA VAL A 36 2.45 22.07 -0.08
C VAL A 36 3.75 22.78 0.32
N ALA A 37 3.72 23.56 1.41
CA ALA A 37 4.89 24.26 1.96
C ALA A 37 5.58 25.19 0.95
N LEU A 38 4.80 25.90 0.12
CA LEU A 38 5.33 26.87 -0.85
C LEU A 38 5.76 28.21 -0.20
N GLY A 39 5.49 28.41 1.09
CA GLY A 39 5.69 29.69 1.79
C GLY A 39 4.54 30.66 1.60
N SER A 40 4.54 31.72 2.42
CA SER A 40 3.46 32.73 2.42
C SER A 40 3.34 33.50 1.11
N GLU A 41 4.41 33.58 0.32
CA GLU A 41 4.44 34.30 -0.96
C GLU A 41 3.41 33.76 -1.98
N VAL A 42 3.00 32.51 -1.85
CA VAL A 42 1.96 31.94 -2.74
C VAL A 42 0.60 32.60 -2.56
N LEU A 43 0.34 33.22 -1.38
CA LEU A 43 -0.91 33.93 -1.07
C LEU A 43 -1.00 35.30 -1.74
N ASP A 44 0.14 35.85 -2.14
CA ASP A 44 0.24 37.17 -2.80
C ASP A 44 0.13 37.05 -4.34
N VAL A 45 -0.01 35.85 -4.87
CA VAL A 45 -0.16 35.65 -6.33
C VAL A 45 -1.48 36.25 -6.81
N PRO A 46 -1.44 37.20 -7.74
CA PRO A 46 -2.64 37.91 -8.21
C PRO A 46 -3.65 36.96 -8.84
N GLN A 47 -4.93 37.24 -8.58
CA GLN A 47 -5.99 36.46 -9.24
C GLN A 47 -5.94 36.64 -10.75
N GLY A 48 -6.07 35.51 -11.49
CA GLY A 48 -5.98 35.50 -12.95
C GLY A 48 -4.56 35.40 -13.50
N GLN A 49 -3.55 35.36 -12.63
CA GLN A 49 -2.17 35.14 -13.08
C GLN A 49 -2.01 33.70 -13.60
N ARG A 50 -1.39 33.57 -14.78
CA ARG A 50 -0.98 32.26 -15.29
C ARG A 50 0.19 31.71 -14.49
N VAL A 51 0.09 30.44 -14.10
CA VAL A 51 1.13 29.73 -13.35
C VAL A 51 1.33 28.34 -13.94
N VAL A 52 2.51 27.75 -13.74
CA VAL A 52 2.78 26.35 -13.95
C VAL A 52 2.97 25.69 -12.60
N LEU A 53 2.11 24.70 -12.30
CA LEU A 53 2.20 23.88 -11.10
C LEU A 53 2.88 22.56 -11.45
N ASP A 54 4.12 22.38 -11.02
CA ASP A 54 4.89 21.14 -11.15
C ASP A 54 4.84 20.38 -9.83
N ALA A 55 3.79 19.59 -9.66
CA ALA A 55 3.58 18.84 -8.44
C ALA A 55 4.61 17.69 -8.25
N ALA A 56 5.19 17.19 -9.33
CA ALA A 56 6.22 16.15 -9.25
C ALA A 56 7.53 16.68 -8.64
N ASN A 57 7.87 17.94 -8.92
CA ASN A 57 9.07 18.59 -8.42
C ASN A 57 8.80 19.58 -7.27
N GLY A 58 7.54 19.67 -6.80
CA GLY A 58 7.15 20.56 -5.70
C GLY A 58 7.35 22.05 -6.03
N ARG A 59 7.10 22.48 -7.27
CA ARG A 59 7.39 23.84 -7.74
C ARG A 59 6.16 24.54 -8.28
N LEU A 60 6.09 25.84 -8.00
CA LEU A 60 5.16 26.77 -8.63
C LEU A 60 5.97 27.81 -9.41
N GLU A 61 5.79 27.85 -10.72
CA GLU A 61 6.40 28.85 -11.61
C GLU A 61 5.39 29.95 -11.88
N LEU A 62 5.74 31.19 -11.52
CA LEU A 62 4.90 32.36 -11.74
C LEU A 62 5.21 32.99 -13.11
N ALA A 63 4.18 33.47 -13.80
CA ALA A 63 4.30 34.14 -15.10
C ALA A 63 5.17 33.37 -16.13
N PRO A 64 4.86 32.07 -16.42
CA PRO A 64 5.63 31.30 -17.39
C PRO A 64 5.61 31.97 -18.76
N SER A 65 6.74 31.88 -19.49
CA SER A 65 6.80 32.34 -20.87
C SER A 65 5.85 31.55 -21.77
N GLU A 66 5.42 32.11 -22.90
CA GLU A 66 4.55 31.39 -23.85
C GLU A 66 5.21 30.09 -24.35
N ALA A 67 6.54 30.06 -24.53
CA ALA A 67 7.28 28.85 -24.88
C ALA A 67 7.20 27.80 -23.75
N ARG A 68 7.32 28.21 -22.48
CA ARG A 68 7.18 27.32 -21.31
C ARG A 68 5.76 26.79 -21.19
N HIS A 69 4.76 27.63 -21.40
CA HIS A 69 3.36 27.25 -21.42
C HIS A 69 3.07 26.19 -22.49
N ALA A 70 3.53 26.42 -23.72
CA ALA A 70 3.40 25.46 -24.82
C ALA A 70 4.08 24.10 -24.48
N GLN A 71 5.29 24.14 -23.91
CA GLN A 71 6.01 22.94 -23.46
C GLN A 71 5.21 22.14 -22.42
N VAL A 72 4.65 22.83 -21.42
CA VAL A 72 3.84 22.17 -20.36
C VAL A 72 2.57 21.56 -20.94
N HIS A 73 1.92 22.23 -21.89
CA HIS A 73 0.76 21.66 -22.57
C HIS A 73 1.14 20.40 -23.37
N GLN A 74 2.24 20.39 -24.09
CA GLN A 74 2.71 19.19 -24.80
C GLN A 74 3.00 18.04 -23.84
N ILE A 75 3.67 18.30 -22.72
CA ILE A 75 3.95 17.29 -21.69
C ILE A 75 2.63 16.73 -21.14
N ARG A 76 1.67 17.59 -20.80
CA ARG A 76 0.37 17.18 -20.27
C ARG A 76 -0.43 16.34 -21.28
N ASP A 77 -0.43 16.74 -22.53
CA ASP A 77 -1.16 16.03 -23.59
C ASP A 77 -0.52 14.66 -23.86
N ALA A 78 0.83 14.57 -23.86
CA ALA A 78 1.55 13.31 -23.94
C ALA A 78 1.25 12.39 -22.74
N GLN A 79 1.23 12.93 -21.51
CA GLN A 79 0.86 12.17 -20.30
C GLN A 79 -0.58 11.68 -20.36
N LYS A 80 -1.52 12.52 -20.85
CA LYS A 80 -2.91 12.13 -21.02
C LYS A 80 -3.06 10.97 -22.01
N LEU A 81 -2.41 11.08 -23.17
CA LEU A 81 -2.40 10.01 -24.18
C LEU A 81 -1.82 8.71 -23.61
N ARG A 82 -0.69 8.80 -22.92
CA ARG A 82 -0.07 7.65 -22.27
C ARG A 82 -1.03 6.99 -21.27
N ARG A 83 -1.66 7.77 -20.38
CA ARG A 83 -2.66 7.23 -19.41
C ARG A 83 -3.81 6.54 -20.13
N GLN A 84 -4.29 7.08 -21.25
CA GLN A 84 -5.35 6.44 -22.03
C GLN A 84 -4.88 5.09 -22.61
N GLN A 85 -3.66 5.02 -23.13
CA GLN A 85 -3.06 3.77 -23.64
C GLN A 85 -2.87 2.74 -22.53
N GLN A 86 -2.35 3.15 -21.37
CA GLN A 86 -2.20 2.31 -20.19
C GLN A 86 -3.55 1.76 -19.73
N GLN A 87 -4.57 2.63 -19.64
CA GLN A 87 -5.92 2.24 -19.24
C GLN A 87 -6.55 1.25 -20.22
N ALA A 88 -6.36 1.43 -21.52
CA ALA A 88 -6.87 0.52 -22.54
C ALA A 88 -6.29 -0.90 -22.42
N GLN A 89 -5.10 -1.03 -21.83
CA GLN A 89 -4.40 -2.30 -21.62
C GLN A 89 -4.46 -2.79 -20.17
N ALA A 90 -5.15 -2.09 -19.29
CA ALA A 90 -5.14 -2.37 -17.84
C ALA A 90 -5.71 -3.76 -17.50
N GLN A 91 -6.66 -4.26 -18.31
CA GLN A 91 -7.25 -5.59 -18.12
C GLN A 91 -6.31 -6.75 -18.52
N GLN A 92 -5.23 -6.46 -19.23
CA GLN A 92 -4.26 -7.48 -19.61
C GLN A 92 -3.33 -7.82 -18.43
N PRO A 93 -2.89 -9.08 -18.27
CA PRO A 93 -1.93 -9.48 -17.25
C PRO A 93 -0.64 -8.66 -17.33
N ALA A 94 -0.03 -8.39 -16.18
CA ALA A 94 1.29 -7.79 -16.11
C ALA A 94 2.35 -8.89 -16.14
N ARG A 95 2.96 -9.09 -17.32
CA ARG A 95 4.06 -10.01 -17.54
C ARG A 95 5.29 -9.26 -18.03
N THR A 96 6.44 -9.61 -17.49
CA THR A 96 7.73 -9.08 -17.97
C THR A 96 8.04 -9.61 -19.38
N ARG A 97 9.05 -9.04 -20.06
CA ARG A 97 9.47 -9.47 -21.40
C ARG A 97 9.97 -10.92 -21.44
N ASP A 98 10.51 -11.39 -20.32
CA ASP A 98 10.95 -12.77 -20.10
C ASP A 98 9.86 -13.67 -19.45
N ASP A 99 8.59 -13.24 -19.61
CA ASP A 99 7.35 -13.99 -19.25
C ASP A 99 7.15 -14.27 -17.75
N VAL A 100 7.76 -13.52 -16.85
CA VAL A 100 7.48 -13.59 -15.42
C VAL A 100 6.19 -12.83 -15.11
N SER A 101 5.21 -13.50 -14.49
CA SER A 101 3.94 -12.91 -14.10
C SER A 101 4.07 -12.16 -12.78
N ILE A 102 3.60 -10.92 -12.75
CA ILE A 102 3.50 -10.10 -11.53
C ILE A 102 2.03 -9.70 -11.35
N GLU A 103 1.44 -10.06 -10.22
CA GLU A 103 0.08 -9.61 -9.90
C GLU A 103 0.10 -8.13 -9.50
N VAL A 104 -0.77 -7.33 -10.09
CA VAL A 104 -0.97 -5.94 -9.71
C VAL A 104 -2.35 -5.82 -9.07
N ALA A 105 -2.35 -5.92 -7.75
CA ALA A 105 -3.53 -5.88 -6.92
C ALA A 105 -3.81 -4.46 -6.39
N ALA A 106 -4.95 -4.27 -5.74
CA ALA A 106 -5.36 -2.98 -5.21
C ALA A 106 -5.31 -2.92 -3.68
N ASN A 107 -4.92 -1.75 -3.14
CA ASN A 107 -5.20 -1.36 -1.76
C ASN A 107 -6.55 -0.67 -1.70
N VAL A 108 -7.48 -1.18 -0.91
CA VAL A 108 -8.83 -0.63 -0.79
C VAL A 108 -9.28 -0.58 0.67
N ALA A 109 -10.30 0.25 0.96
CA ALA A 109 -10.92 0.38 2.26
C ALA A 109 -12.45 0.12 2.22
N SER A 110 -13.04 -0.05 1.03
CA SER A 110 -14.47 -0.23 0.85
C SER A 110 -14.81 -0.99 -0.43
N SER A 111 -16.05 -1.48 -0.53
CA SER A 111 -16.59 -2.11 -1.75
C SER A 111 -16.65 -1.14 -2.94
N SER A 112 -16.86 0.16 -2.69
CA SER A 112 -16.82 1.17 -3.75
C SER A 112 -15.42 1.35 -4.34
N GLU A 113 -14.37 1.36 -3.50
CA GLU A 113 -12.99 1.39 -3.97
C GLU A 113 -12.60 0.08 -4.67
N ALA A 114 -13.08 -1.06 -4.19
CA ALA A 114 -12.87 -2.35 -4.84
C ALA A 114 -13.47 -2.39 -6.25
N ARG A 115 -14.66 -1.81 -6.46
CA ARG A 115 -15.26 -1.67 -7.78
C ARG A 115 -14.41 -0.82 -8.71
N VAL A 116 -13.93 0.33 -8.23
CA VAL A 116 -13.01 1.18 -9.01
C VAL A 116 -11.72 0.43 -9.35
N ALA A 117 -11.19 -0.36 -8.40
CA ALA A 117 -10.01 -1.18 -8.64
C ALA A 117 -10.25 -2.24 -9.72
N PHE A 118 -11.39 -2.94 -9.68
CA PHE A 118 -11.79 -3.92 -10.69
C PHE A 118 -11.92 -3.27 -12.08
N GLU A 119 -12.58 -2.13 -12.17
CA GLU A 119 -12.74 -1.35 -13.42
C GLU A 119 -11.37 -0.89 -13.96
N ASN A 120 -10.42 -0.58 -13.09
CA ASN A 120 -9.05 -0.22 -13.44
C ASN A 120 -8.15 -1.43 -13.76
N GLY A 121 -8.69 -2.65 -13.73
CA GLY A 121 -7.98 -3.85 -14.14
C GLY A 121 -7.12 -4.48 -13.04
N ALA A 122 -7.46 -4.30 -11.75
CA ALA A 122 -6.77 -4.99 -10.66
C ALA A 122 -6.87 -6.50 -10.81
N ASP A 123 -5.77 -7.22 -10.55
CA ASP A 123 -5.74 -8.67 -10.56
C ASP A 123 -6.37 -9.28 -9.29
N GLY A 124 -6.52 -8.46 -8.23
CA GLY A 124 -7.12 -8.80 -6.95
C GLY A 124 -7.14 -7.59 -6.01
N VAL A 125 -7.53 -7.82 -4.77
CA VAL A 125 -7.28 -6.91 -3.65
C VAL A 125 -6.11 -7.48 -2.84
N GLY A 126 -4.96 -6.82 -2.87
CA GLY A 126 -3.77 -7.22 -2.11
C GLY A 126 -3.79 -6.67 -0.67
N LEU A 127 -4.66 -5.68 -0.39
CA LEU A 127 -4.92 -5.20 0.95
C LEU A 127 -6.30 -4.57 1.07
N LEU A 128 -7.22 -5.23 1.77
CA LEU A 128 -8.38 -4.58 2.35
C LEU A 128 -8.04 -4.09 3.75
N ARG A 129 -8.07 -2.77 3.95
CA ARG A 129 -7.92 -2.15 5.26
C ARG A 129 -9.25 -2.21 6.00
N THR A 130 -9.30 -2.93 7.10
CA THR A 130 -10.55 -3.13 7.85
C THR A 130 -10.81 -2.07 8.92
N GLU A 131 -9.82 -1.25 9.27
CA GLU A 131 -9.92 -0.22 10.31
C GLU A 131 -11.08 0.73 10.07
N PHE A 132 -11.38 1.05 8.82
CA PHE A 132 -12.48 1.95 8.44
C PHE A 132 -13.88 1.44 8.84
N LEU A 133 -14.01 0.13 9.12
CA LEU A 133 -15.25 -0.43 9.70
C LEU A 133 -15.38 -0.14 11.19
N PHE A 134 -14.28 0.16 11.87
CA PHE A 134 -14.19 0.30 13.31
C PHE A 134 -14.07 1.76 13.78
N VAL A 135 -13.63 2.66 12.91
CA VAL A 135 -13.42 4.09 13.22
C VAL A 135 -14.76 4.86 13.12
N ASP A 136 -14.85 6.01 13.81
CA ASP A 136 -15.99 6.94 13.81
C ASP A 136 -17.33 6.30 14.27
N ARG A 137 -17.25 5.36 15.24
CA ARG A 137 -18.39 4.61 15.77
C ARG A 137 -18.43 4.68 17.29
N ARG A 138 -19.61 4.42 17.84
CA ARG A 138 -19.81 4.30 19.30
C ARG A 138 -19.67 2.88 19.83
N THR A 139 -19.74 1.88 18.96
CA THR A 139 -19.65 0.46 19.29
C THR A 139 -18.90 -0.27 18.18
N ALA A 140 -18.23 -1.37 18.52
CA ALA A 140 -17.62 -2.23 17.51
C ALA A 140 -18.67 -2.76 16.51
N PRO A 141 -18.34 -2.94 15.22
CA PRO A 141 -19.21 -3.61 14.28
C PRO A 141 -19.40 -5.07 14.72
N ASP A 142 -20.65 -5.55 14.68
CA ASP A 142 -20.93 -6.95 14.99
C ASP A 142 -20.46 -7.90 13.86
N GLU A 143 -20.54 -9.20 14.11
CA GLU A 143 -20.10 -10.25 13.19
C GLU A 143 -20.85 -10.16 11.83
N GLN A 144 -22.15 -9.92 11.87
CA GLN A 144 -22.99 -9.84 10.67
C GLN A 144 -22.65 -8.62 9.84
N GLU A 145 -22.43 -7.48 10.47
CA GLU A 145 -22.04 -6.23 9.81
C GLU A 145 -20.67 -6.35 9.14
N GLN A 146 -19.70 -6.94 9.86
CA GLN A 146 -18.37 -7.24 9.31
C GLN A 146 -18.47 -8.19 8.11
N ARG A 147 -19.20 -9.29 8.23
CA ARG A 147 -19.42 -10.25 7.16
C ARG A 147 -20.02 -9.58 5.92
N GLN A 148 -21.06 -8.75 6.09
CA GLN A 148 -21.67 -8.03 4.97
C GLN A 148 -20.69 -7.09 4.27
N ALA A 149 -19.85 -6.37 5.03
CA ALA A 149 -18.84 -5.49 4.48
C ALA A 149 -17.79 -6.25 3.67
N TYR A 150 -17.27 -7.36 4.21
CA TYR A 150 -16.29 -8.21 3.51
C TYR A 150 -16.88 -8.86 2.27
N GLN A 151 -18.11 -9.38 2.36
CA GLN A 151 -18.82 -9.96 1.22
C GLN A 151 -19.01 -8.93 0.10
N ALA A 152 -19.38 -7.70 0.43
CA ALA A 152 -19.57 -6.65 -0.57
C ALA A 152 -18.27 -6.32 -1.33
N VAL A 153 -17.09 -6.45 -0.68
CA VAL A 153 -15.79 -6.30 -1.35
C VAL A 153 -15.51 -7.49 -2.27
N LEU A 154 -15.75 -8.73 -1.82
CA LEU A 154 -15.61 -9.92 -2.64
C LEU A 154 -16.51 -9.84 -3.89
N ASP A 155 -17.75 -9.42 -3.72
CA ASP A 155 -18.72 -9.30 -4.81
C ASP A 155 -18.29 -8.25 -5.83
N ALA A 156 -17.74 -7.11 -5.36
CA ALA A 156 -17.24 -6.05 -6.22
C ALA A 156 -16.03 -6.49 -7.07
N MET A 157 -15.27 -7.50 -6.62
CA MET A 157 -14.08 -8.03 -7.30
C MET A 157 -14.37 -9.23 -8.22
N GLY A 158 -15.63 -9.62 -8.40
CA GLY A 158 -16.01 -10.70 -9.33
C GLY A 158 -15.39 -12.04 -8.94
N ASP A 159 -14.48 -12.60 -9.74
CA ASP A 159 -13.79 -13.88 -9.50
C ASP A 159 -12.43 -13.72 -8.82
N LYS A 160 -11.97 -12.50 -8.59
CA LYS A 160 -10.64 -12.18 -8.07
C LYS A 160 -10.53 -12.46 -6.57
N SER A 161 -9.30 -12.72 -6.10
CA SER A 161 -9.01 -12.89 -4.68
C SER A 161 -9.00 -11.57 -3.93
N VAL A 162 -9.28 -11.63 -2.62
CA VAL A 162 -9.28 -10.49 -1.72
C VAL A 162 -8.49 -10.84 -0.47
N ILE A 163 -7.39 -10.14 -0.24
CA ILE A 163 -6.60 -10.21 1.00
C ILE A 163 -7.18 -9.23 1.98
N ILE A 164 -7.69 -9.74 3.10
CA ILE A 164 -8.32 -8.96 4.17
C ILE A 164 -7.39 -8.95 5.37
N ARG A 165 -6.87 -7.77 5.70
CA ARG A 165 -6.05 -7.59 6.89
C ARG A 165 -6.95 -7.58 8.13
N THR A 166 -6.60 -8.37 9.14
CA THR A 166 -7.26 -8.25 10.45
C THR A 166 -7.00 -6.86 11.02
N ILE A 167 -7.85 -6.47 11.97
CA ILE A 167 -7.85 -5.11 12.53
C ILE A 167 -6.46 -4.68 12.99
N ASP A 168 -6.02 -3.49 12.54
CA ASP A 168 -4.76 -2.85 12.92
C ASP A 168 -5.06 -1.52 13.63
N VAL A 169 -5.62 -1.62 14.83
CA VAL A 169 -5.88 -0.49 15.74
C VAL A 169 -4.90 -0.51 16.90
N GLY A 170 -4.79 0.59 17.61
CA GLY A 170 -3.78 0.88 18.61
C GLY A 170 -2.76 1.87 18.07
N GLY A 171 -1.79 2.25 18.88
CA GLY A 171 -0.85 3.30 18.48
C GLY A 171 -1.55 4.66 18.33
N ASP A 172 -1.50 5.21 17.14
CA ASP A 172 -2.14 6.47 16.75
C ASP A 172 -3.63 6.36 16.41
N LYS A 173 -4.13 5.11 16.24
CA LYS A 173 -5.51 4.82 15.83
C LYS A 173 -6.33 4.32 17.02
N GLN A 174 -6.71 5.23 17.90
CA GLN A 174 -7.57 4.90 19.03
C GLN A 174 -9.04 4.81 18.60
N LEU A 175 -9.79 3.92 19.25
CA LEU A 175 -11.23 3.77 19.10
C LEU A 175 -11.92 4.25 20.38
N ASP A 176 -12.86 5.20 20.26
CA ASP A 176 -13.53 5.82 21.42
C ASP A 176 -14.23 4.79 22.34
N TYR A 177 -14.74 3.71 21.75
CA TYR A 177 -15.42 2.64 22.49
C TYR A 177 -14.48 1.53 22.99
N LEU A 178 -13.18 1.63 22.69
CA LEU A 178 -12.14 0.68 23.08
C LEU A 178 -10.99 1.43 23.76
N PRO A 179 -11.21 1.94 24.98
CA PRO A 179 -10.16 2.65 25.69
C PRO A 179 -9.00 1.69 25.99
N LEU A 180 -7.83 2.01 25.45
CA LEU A 180 -6.58 1.32 25.75
C LEU A 180 -5.81 2.09 26.81
N PRO A 181 -4.99 1.41 27.63
CA PRO A 181 -4.09 2.09 28.56
C PRO A 181 -3.21 3.10 27.83
N ALA A 182 -2.92 4.23 28.47
CA ALA A 182 -1.96 5.18 27.92
C ALA A 182 -0.56 4.55 27.87
N GLU A 183 0.09 4.60 26.73
CA GLU A 183 1.42 4.05 26.50
C GLU A 183 2.41 5.17 26.20
N ALA A 184 3.66 5.01 26.65
CA ALA A 184 4.71 5.98 26.38
C ALA A 184 5.12 6.00 24.87
N ASN A 185 5.00 4.87 24.21
CA ASN A 185 5.33 4.68 22.78
C ASN A 185 4.23 3.86 22.09
N PRO A 186 3.05 4.44 21.83
CA PRO A 186 1.88 3.71 21.36
C PRO A 186 2.12 2.90 20.07
N VAL A 187 2.93 3.39 19.14
CA VAL A 187 3.26 2.67 17.90
C VAL A 187 4.11 1.42 18.09
N LEU A 188 4.78 1.29 19.26
CA LEU A 188 5.55 0.11 19.67
C LEU A 188 4.78 -0.79 20.65
N GLY A 189 3.59 -0.39 21.06
CA GLY A 189 2.79 -1.03 22.10
C GLY A 189 1.73 -1.99 21.57
N LEU A 190 0.55 -1.93 22.18
CA LEU A 190 -0.62 -2.76 21.86
C LEU A 190 -1.24 -2.30 20.54
N ARG A 191 -0.90 -2.99 19.48
CA ARG A 191 -1.34 -2.70 18.11
C ARG A 191 -1.44 -3.97 17.28
N GLY A 192 -2.35 -4.01 16.33
CA GLY A 192 -2.52 -5.11 15.39
C GLY A 192 -2.79 -6.43 16.09
N ILE A 193 -2.06 -7.49 15.75
CA ILE A 193 -2.26 -8.83 16.35
C ILE A 193 -2.09 -8.83 17.88
N ARG A 194 -1.28 -7.92 18.45
CA ARG A 194 -1.07 -7.81 19.90
C ARG A 194 -2.33 -7.41 20.65
N MET A 195 -3.31 -6.82 19.95
CA MET A 195 -4.63 -6.54 20.55
C MET A 195 -5.35 -7.79 21.00
N ALA A 196 -5.09 -8.96 20.40
CA ALA A 196 -5.66 -10.22 20.83
C ALA A 196 -5.24 -10.63 22.24
N GLN A 197 -4.14 -10.09 22.80
CA GLN A 197 -3.71 -10.35 24.17
C GLN A 197 -4.61 -9.68 25.23
N VAL A 198 -5.24 -8.56 24.87
CA VAL A 198 -6.08 -7.77 25.79
C VAL A 198 -7.56 -7.79 25.41
N ARG A 199 -7.87 -7.99 24.15
CA ARG A 199 -9.24 -8.01 23.60
C ARG A 199 -9.39 -9.14 22.56
N PRO A 200 -9.22 -10.41 22.96
CA PRO A 200 -9.27 -11.55 22.04
C PRO A 200 -10.62 -11.68 21.33
N GLU A 201 -11.70 -11.21 21.95
CA GLU A 201 -13.05 -11.26 21.39
C GLU A 201 -13.20 -10.44 20.10
N LEU A 202 -12.42 -9.36 19.91
CA LEU A 202 -12.46 -8.56 18.68
C LEU A 202 -11.91 -9.34 17.49
N LEU A 203 -10.77 -9.99 17.68
CA LEU A 203 -10.18 -10.83 16.64
C LEU A 203 -11.03 -12.06 16.36
N ASP A 204 -11.54 -12.71 17.40
CA ASP A 204 -12.41 -13.90 17.25
C ASP A 204 -13.67 -13.58 16.43
N GLN A 205 -14.34 -12.49 16.76
CA GLN A 205 -15.49 -12.01 16.01
C GLN A 205 -15.16 -11.69 14.55
N GLN A 206 -14.00 -11.07 14.31
CA GLN A 206 -13.55 -10.78 12.96
C GLN A 206 -13.23 -12.05 12.16
N LEU A 207 -12.54 -13.02 12.76
CA LEU A 207 -12.25 -14.30 12.13
C LEU A 207 -13.54 -15.07 11.79
N ARG A 208 -14.55 -15.08 12.69
CA ARG A 208 -15.87 -15.68 12.42
C ARG A 208 -16.55 -15.01 11.22
N ALA A 209 -16.54 -13.69 11.16
CA ALA A 209 -17.10 -12.96 10.04
C ALA A 209 -16.40 -13.27 8.71
N LEU A 210 -15.05 -13.40 8.73
CA LEU A 210 -14.24 -13.75 7.56
C LEU A 210 -14.50 -15.19 7.07
N LEU A 211 -14.74 -16.13 7.99
CA LEU A 211 -15.02 -17.53 7.65
C LEU A 211 -16.41 -17.73 7.01
N GLN A 212 -17.31 -16.77 7.14
CA GLN A 212 -18.68 -16.84 6.61
C GLN A 212 -18.87 -16.12 5.27
N VAL A 213 -17.81 -15.62 4.64
CA VAL A 213 -17.91 -15.05 3.28
C VAL A 213 -17.95 -16.16 2.22
N SER A 214 -18.55 -15.88 1.09
CA SER A 214 -18.69 -16.86 0.00
C SER A 214 -18.30 -16.26 -1.36
N PRO A 215 -17.49 -16.96 -2.16
CA PRO A 215 -16.82 -18.22 -1.86
C PRO A 215 -15.56 -18.03 -1.01
N LEU A 216 -15.43 -18.82 0.06
CA LEU A 216 -14.36 -18.69 1.05
C LEU A 216 -12.94 -18.78 0.44
N LYS A 217 -12.76 -19.59 -0.60
CA LYS A 217 -11.48 -19.76 -1.32
C LYS A 217 -10.91 -18.47 -1.93
N ARG A 218 -11.72 -17.42 -2.07
CA ARG A 218 -11.28 -16.11 -2.58
C ARG A 218 -10.86 -15.16 -1.46
N CYS A 219 -11.21 -15.48 -0.23
CA CYS A 219 -10.82 -14.73 0.95
C CYS A 219 -9.46 -15.24 1.44
N ARG A 220 -8.51 -14.32 1.61
CA ARG A 220 -7.22 -14.56 2.24
C ARG A 220 -7.13 -13.66 3.46
N ILE A 221 -6.61 -14.18 4.57
CA ILE A 221 -6.48 -13.44 5.82
C ILE A 221 -5.02 -13.00 5.98
N LEU A 222 -4.79 -11.74 6.35
CA LEU A 222 -3.47 -11.16 6.53
C LEU A 222 -3.34 -10.62 7.96
N LEU A 223 -2.33 -11.10 8.70
CA LEU A 223 -2.08 -10.70 10.09
C LEU A 223 -1.08 -9.55 10.16
N PRO A 224 -1.45 -8.37 10.71
CA PRO A 224 -0.54 -7.24 10.91
C PRO A 224 0.32 -7.41 12.16
N MET A 225 1.47 -6.72 12.21
CA MET A 225 2.34 -6.55 13.38
C MET A 225 2.91 -7.84 13.98
N VAL A 226 2.95 -8.93 13.20
CA VAL A 226 3.58 -10.19 13.62
C VAL A 226 5.09 -10.00 13.78
N SER A 227 5.64 -10.48 14.87
CA SER A 227 7.06 -10.45 15.20
C SER A 227 7.67 -11.83 15.49
N GLU A 228 6.83 -12.80 15.85
CA GLU A 228 7.25 -14.14 16.26
C GLU A 228 6.38 -15.22 15.60
N VAL A 229 6.94 -16.42 15.42
CA VAL A 229 6.24 -17.55 14.82
C VAL A 229 5.06 -18.00 15.69
N ASP A 230 5.21 -17.96 16.99
CA ASP A 230 4.17 -18.38 17.93
C ASP A 230 2.89 -17.54 17.82
N GLU A 231 3.01 -16.25 17.50
CA GLU A 231 1.85 -15.38 17.24
C GLU A 231 1.03 -15.89 16.03
N LEU A 232 1.71 -16.30 14.96
CA LEU A 232 1.06 -16.91 13.79
C LEU A 232 0.42 -18.26 14.14
N LEU A 233 1.13 -19.13 14.85
CA LEU A 233 0.65 -20.47 15.21
C LEU A 233 -0.59 -20.42 16.10
N GLN A 234 -0.65 -19.50 17.06
CA GLN A 234 -1.83 -19.29 17.92
C GLN A 234 -3.07 -18.92 17.09
N ILE A 235 -2.92 -17.99 16.14
CA ILE A 235 -4.04 -17.60 15.28
C ILE A 235 -4.43 -18.71 14.31
N ARG A 236 -3.47 -19.46 13.78
CA ARG A 236 -3.75 -20.63 12.94
C ARG A 236 -4.55 -21.68 13.70
N GLN A 237 -4.15 -22.00 14.92
CA GLN A 237 -4.89 -22.91 15.77
C GLN A 237 -6.32 -22.39 16.01
N ARG A 238 -6.48 -21.10 16.37
CA ARG A 238 -7.80 -20.52 16.59
C ARG A 238 -8.67 -20.55 15.33
N LEU A 239 -8.08 -20.30 14.16
CA LEU A 239 -8.77 -20.39 12.88
C LEU A 239 -9.25 -21.82 12.58
N ASP A 240 -8.43 -22.83 12.87
CA ASP A 240 -8.79 -24.24 12.71
C ASP A 240 -9.93 -24.64 13.66
N GLU A 241 -9.91 -24.17 14.91
CA GLU A 241 -11.01 -24.36 15.88
C GLU A 241 -12.32 -23.74 15.37
N LEU A 242 -12.27 -22.50 14.88
CA LEU A 242 -13.43 -21.80 14.33
C LEU A 242 -13.96 -22.48 13.06
N CYS A 243 -13.10 -23.00 12.19
CA CYS A 243 -13.52 -23.80 11.05
C CYS A 243 -14.29 -25.06 11.47
N ALA A 244 -13.82 -25.72 12.54
CA ALA A 244 -14.51 -26.90 13.08
C ALA A 244 -15.86 -26.52 13.72
N GLU A 245 -15.92 -25.44 14.50
CA GLU A 245 -17.17 -24.91 15.10
C GLU A 245 -18.22 -24.54 14.03
N LEU A 246 -17.79 -24.02 12.87
CA LEU A 246 -18.65 -23.61 11.77
C LEU A 246 -18.85 -24.73 10.72
N GLU A 247 -18.38 -25.95 10.99
CA GLU A 247 -18.48 -27.13 10.11
C GLU A 247 -17.93 -26.88 8.69
N LEU A 248 -16.85 -26.09 8.58
CA LEU A 248 -16.24 -25.75 7.30
C LEU A 248 -15.23 -26.82 6.88
N ASN A 249 -15.32 -27.26 5.62
CA ASN A 249 -14.39 -28.24 5.04
C ASN A 249 -13.11 -27.61 4.46
N GLN A 250 -13.04 -26.28 4.42
CA GLN A 250 -11.92 -25.52 3.88
C GLN A 250 -11.63 -24.33 4.79
N ARG A 251 -10.36 -23.97 4.87
CA ARG A 251 -9.93 -22.73 5.52
C ARG A 251 -9.39 -21.74 4.48
N PRO A 252 -9.47 -20.44 4.73
CA PRO A 252 -8.80 -19.45 3.90
C PRO A 252 -7.27 -19.55 4.07
N GLU A 253 -6.54 -19.06 3.09
CA GLU A 253 -5.10 -18.82 3.23
C GLU A 253 -4.83 -17.79 4.33
N LEU A 254 -3.83 -18.07 5.17
CA LEU A 254 -3.40 -17.21 6.26
C LEU A 254 -1.98 -16.70 5.99
N GLY A 255 -1.84 -15.40 5.77
CA GLY A 255 -0.57 -14.73 5.52
C GLY A 255 -0.13 -13.83 6.66
N VAL A 256 1.14 -13.45 6.62
CA VAL A 256 1.76 -12.54 7.59
C VAL A 256 2.16 -11.25 6.89
N MET A 257 1.82 -10.10 7.50
CA MET A 257 2.34 -8.82 7.08
C MET A 257 3.76 -8.63 7.65
N ILE A 258 4.71 -8.53 6.75
CA ILE A 258 6.12 -8.29 7.09
C ILE A 258 6.33 -6.79 7.19
N GLU A 259 6.14 -6.27 8.37
CA GLU A 259 6.23 -4.83 8.66
C GLU A 259 7.02 -4.52 9.94
N VAL A 260 7.37 -5.56 10.71
CA VAL A 260 8.32 -5.50 11.82
C VAL A 260 9.65 -6.07 11.32
N PRO A 261 10.80 -5.41 11.57
CA PRO A 261 12.10 -5.92 11.12
C PRO A 261 12.41 -7.35 11.61
N ALA A 262 11.96 -7.72 12.81
CA ALA A 262 12.09 -9.09 13.33
C ALA A 262 11.40 -10.10 12.41
N ALA A 263 10.18 -9.82 11.93
CA ALA A 263 9.46 -10.68 11.00
C ALA A 263 10.21 -10.84 9.67
N ALA A 264 10.83 -9.79 9.16
CA ALA A 264 11.62 -9.85 7.92
C ALA A 264 12.86 -10.74 8.08
N LEU A 265 13.52 -10.68 9.23
CA LEU A 265 14.67 -11.53 9.57
C LEU A 265 14.26 -12.98 9.80
N MET A 266 13.05 -13.23 10.31
CA MET A 266 12.47 -14.54 10.58
C MET A 266 11.55 -15.03 9.45
N ALA A 267 11.66 -14.45 8.25
CA ALA A 267 10.73 -14.72 7.16
C ALA A 267 10.74 -16.18 6.69
N GLU A 268 11.87 -16.89 6.79
CA GLU A 268 11.97 -18.31 6.49
C GLU A 268 11.10 -19.15 7.45
N GLN A 269 11.25 -18.92 8.76
CA GLN A 269 10.49 -19.63 9.80
C GLN A 269 9.00 -19.29 9.74
N LEU A 270 8.65 -18.02 9.46
CA LEU A 270 7.27 -17.62 9.26
C LEU A 270 6.67 -18.28 8.01
N ALA A 271 7.43 -18.36 6.91
CA ALA A 271 6.97 -18.95 5.66
C ALA A 271 6.74 -20.47 5.73
N GLU A 272 7.35 -21.16 6.69
CA GLU A 272 7.06 -22.57 6.97
C GLU A 272 5.59 -22.76 7.35
N HIS A 273 5.02 -21.80 8.07
CA HIS A 273 3.67 -21.86 8.64
C HIS A 273 2.67 -20.91 7.96
N ALA A 274 3.10 -19.87 7.28
CA ALA A 274 2.25 -18.96 6.51
C ALA A 274 1.99 -19.51 5.10
N ASP A 275 0.84 -19.15 4.52
CA ASP A 275 0.51 -19.51 3.14
C ASP A 275 1.09 -18.48 2.15
N PHE A 276 1.30 -17.23 2.60
CA PHE A 276 1.95 -16.14 1.85
C PHE A 276 2.50 -15.08 2.80
N LEU A 277 3.36 -14.20 2.28
CA LEU A 277 3.88 -13.04 3.00
C LEU A 277 3.54 -11.77 2.22
N SER A 278 3.17 -10.68 2.91
CA SER A 278 2.90 -9.37 2.31
C SER A 278 3.67 -8.28 3.05
N ILE A 279 4.51 -7.53 2.34
CA ILE A 279 5.42 -6.56 2.96
C ILE A 279 4.72 -5.21 3.13
N GLY A 280 4.55 -4.77 4.39
CA GLY A 280 4.02 -3.47 4.78
C GLY A 280 5.13 -2.43 4.86
N THR A 281 5.57 -1.87 3.72
CA THR A 281 6.76 -1.01 3.65
C THR A 281 6.66 0.27 4.47
N ASN A 282 5.46 0.75 4.81
CA ASN A 282 5.30 1.98 5.60
C ASN A 282 5.80 1.78 7.04
N ASP A 283 5.28 0.77 7.72
CA ASP A 283 5.66 0.42 9.09
C ASP A 283 7.06 -0.20 9.12
N LEU A 284 7.41 -1.04 8.14
CA LEU A 284 8.76 -1.57 8.02
C LEU A 284 9.81 -0.45 7.90
N SER A 285 9.52 0.62 7.15
CA SER A 285 10.40 1.80 7.06
C SER A 285 10.52 2.51 8.40
N GLN A 286 9.39 2.78 9.04
CA GLN A 286 9.33 3.45 10.34
C GLN A 286 10.18 2.74 11.38
N TYR A 287 9.99 1.43 11.53
CA TYR A 287 10.69 0.64 12.53
C TYR A 287 12.16 0.38 12.20
N THR A 288 12.49 0.17 10.92
CA THR A 288 13.89 -0.04 10.48
C THR A 288 14.73 1.22 10.65
N LEU A 289 14.16 2.38 10.29
CA LEU A 289 14.88 3.66 10.36
C LEU A 289 14.75 4.35 11.71
N ALA A 290 13.89 3.83 12.62
CA ALA A 290 13.56 4.43 13.90
C ALA A 290 13.11 5.90 13.75
N MET A 291 12.31 6.18 12.72
CA MET A 291 11.79 7.50 12.39
C MET A 291 10.28 7.45 12.31
N ASP A 292 9.61 8.29 13.09
CA ASP A 292 8.17 8.45 13.02
C ASP A 292 7.79 9.11 11.68
N ARG A 293 7.00 8.40 10.87
CA ARG A 293 6.53 8.85 9.55
C ARG A 293 5.55 10.03 9.61
N ASP A 294 4.92 10.26 10.78
CA ASP A 294 3.97 11.35 10.99
C ASP A 294 4.63 12.56 11.66
N HIS A 295 5.90 12.45 12.10
CA HIS A 295 6.65 13.55 12.65
C HIS A 295 7.08 14.53 11.55
N ALA A 296 6.63 15.78 11.62
CA ALA A 296 6.82 16.81 10.58
C ALA A 296 8.29 17.00 10.12
N GLY A 297 9.25 16.87 11.04
CA GLY A 297 10.68 17.02 10.73
C GLY A 297 11.38 15.75 10.23
N LEU A 298 10.77 14.56 10.35
CA LEU A 298 11.37 13.27 9.99
C LEU A 298 10.69 12.59 8.80
N ALA A 299 9.41 12.85 8.57
CA ALA A 299 8.62 12.20 7.53
C ALA A 299 9.28 12.22 6.14
N ALA A 300 9.88 13.35 5.76
CA ALA A 300 10.59 13.49 4.48
C ALA A 300 11.89 12.68 4.37
N ARG A 301 12.39 12.14 5.49
CA ARG A 301 13.60 11.31 5.57
C ARG A 301 13.28 9.82 5.52
N VAL A 302 12.01 9.43 5.74
CA VAL A 302 11.55 8.05 5.66
C VAL A 302 11.36 7.70 4.20
N ASP A 303 12.37 7.05 3.61
CA ASP A 303 12.34 6.61 2.21
C ASP A 303 12.47 5.10 2.13
N ALA A 304 11.44 4.45 1.61
CA ALA A 304 11.36 3.00 1.51
C ALA A 304 12.35 2.38 0.48
N LEU A 305 13.01 3.19 -0.37
CA LEU A 305 14.14 2.76 -1.19
C LEU A 305 15.48 2.79 -0.43
N HIS A 306 15.45 2.97 0.90
CA HIS A 306 16.67 2.89 1.71
C HIS A 306 17.27 1.47 1.62
N PRO A 307 18.61 1.33 1.44
CA PRO A 307 19.24 0.00 1.27
C PRO A 307 18.96 -0.98 2.41
N ALA A 308 18.81 -0.51 3.65
CA ALA A 308 18.43 -1.36 4.78
C ALA A 308 17.06 -2.03 4.57
N LEU A 309 16.09 -1.30 4.03
CA LEU A 309 14.76 -1.85 3.73
C LEU A 309 14.84 -2.84 2.56
N LEU A 310 15.56 -2.49 1.51
CA LEU A 310 15.74 -3.37 0.36
C LEU A 310 16.38 -4.70 0.77
N ARG A 311 17.30 -4.69 1.72
CA ARG A 311 17.89 -5.92 2.31
C ARG A 311 16.84 -6.74 3.06
N LEU A 312 15.96 -6.13 3.85
CA LEU A 312 14.88 -6.83 4.54
C LEU A 312 13.86 -7.40 3.55
N ILE A 313 13.54 -6.68 2.46
CA ILE A 313 12.69 -7.18 1.37
C ILE A 313 13.36 -8.39 0.70
N ALA A 314 14.64 -8.30 0.35
CA ALA A 314 15.39 -9.40 -0.25
C ALA A 314 15.46 -10.63 0.67
N GLN A 315 15.69 -10.41 1.98
CA GLN A 315 15.67 -11.45 3.01
C GLN A 315 14.30 -12.15 3.08
N THR A 316 13.23 -11.36 3.07
CA THR A 316 11.86 -11.88 3.08
C THR A 316 11.59 -12.76 1.86
N CYS A 317 11.90 -12.28 0.66
CA CYS A 317 11.70 -13.04 -0.57
C CYS A 317 12.52 -14.32 -0.60
N THR A 318 13.79 -14.26 -0.12
CA THR A 318 14.67 -15.42 -0.04
C THR A 318 14.15 -16.47 0.94
N GLY A 319 13.69 -16.04 2.13
CA GLY A 319 13.12 -16.94 3.12
C GLY A 319 11.83 -17.61 2.65
N ALA A 320 10.92 -16.83 2.07
CA ALA A 320 9.65 -17.31 1.52
C ALA A 320 9.85 -18.34 0.39
N ALA A 321 10.82 -18.11 -0.50
CA ALA A 321 11.10 -18.97 -1.63
C ALA A 321 11.53 -20.39 -1.22
N LYS A 322 12.18 -20.56 -0.06
CA LYS A 322 12.58 -21.88 0.47
C LYS A 322 11.38 -22.78 0.77
N HIS A 323 10.24 -22.19 1.07
CA HIS A 323 8.98 -22.88 1.37
C HIS A 323 7.96 -22.78 0.22
N GLY A 324 8.37 -22.26 -0.95
CA GLY A 324 7.48 -22.07 -2.11
C GLY A 324 6.37 -21.06 -1.85
N ARG A 325 6.57 -20.09 -0.94
CA ARG A 325 5.58 -19.04 -0.63
C ARG A 325 5.84 -17.81 -1.47
N TRP A 326 4.79 -17.23 -1.99
CA TRP A 326 4.85 -15.98 -2.73
C TRP A 326 4.91 -14.77 -1.78
N VAL A 327 5.47 -13.66 -2.27
CA VAL A 327 5.64 -12.42 -1.51
C VAL A 327 5.00 -11.27 -2.27
N GLY A 328 4.08 -10.56 -1.59
CA GLY A 328 3.52 -9.30 -2.04
C GLY A 328 4.13 -8.09 -1.33
N VAL A 329 3.88 -6.90 -1.89
CA VAL A 329 4.16 -5.61 -1.25
C VAL A 329 2.88 -4.78 -1.27
N CYS A 330 2.41 -4.33 -0.10
CA CYS A 330 1.19 -3.54 0.03
C CYS A 330 1.39 -2.14 0.63
N GLY A 331 2.61 -1.77 0.99
CA GLY A 331 2.94 -0.41 1.41
C GLY A 331 3.06 0.57 0.24
N ALA A 332 3.30 1.84 0.55
CA ALA A 332 3.37 2.92 -0.45
C ALA A 332 4.43 2.69 -1.54
N LEU A 333 5.48 1.90 -1.25
CA LEU A 333 6.55 1.58 -2.19
C LEU A 333 6.04 0.80 -3.41
N ALA A 334 5.00 -0.04 -3.26
CA ALA A 334 4.41 -0.78 -4.38
C ALA A 334 3.86 0.15 -5.47
N SER A 335 3.43 1.35 -5.07
CA SER A 335 2.87 2.38 -5.95
C SER A 335 3.93 3.32 -6.56
N ASP A 336 5.21 3.14 -6.25
CA ASP A 336 6.29 3.94 -6.82
C ASP A 336 6.81 3.25 -8.12
N PRO A 337 6.57 3.83 -9.32
CA PRO A 337 7.02 3.23 -10.58
C PRO A 337 8.55 3.07 -10.67
N LEU A 338 9.30 3.87 -9.89
CA LEU A 338 10.75 3.77 -9.81
C LEU A 338 11.19 2.53 -9.00
N ALA A 339 10.38 2.13 -8.01
CA ALA A 339 10.63 0.96 -7.18
C ALA A 339 10.22 -0.36 -7.87
N THR A 340 9.27 -0.32 -8.81
CA THR A 340 8.74 -1.52 -9.48
C THR A 340 9.83 -2.49 -9.97
N PRO A 341 10.87 -2.05 -10.75
CA PRO A 341 11.91 -2.97 -11.21
C PRO A 341 12.76 -3.54 -10.07
N VAL A 342 12.96 -2.77 -9.00
CA VAL A 342 13.70 -3.23 -7.82
C VAL A 342 12.92 -4.33 -7.10
N LEU A 343 11.63 -4.13 -6.86
CA LEU A 343 10.78 -5.10 -6.18
C LEU A 343 10.67 -6.41 -6.98
N VAL A 344 10.45 -6.31 -8.29
CA VAL A 344 10.47 -7.49 -9.19
C VAL A 344 11.82 -8.20 -9.13
N GLY A 345 12.92 -7.46 -9.18
CA GLY A 345 14.28 -8.01 -9.12
C GLY A 345 14.61 -8.68 -7.79
N LEU A 346 14.03 -8.24 -6.68
CA LEU A 346 14.20 -8.86 -5.36
C LEU A 346 13.30 -10.09 -5.15
N GLY A 347 12.39 -10.39 -6.10
CA GLY A 347 11.56 -11.60 -6.06
C GLY A 347 10.13 -11.37 -5.56
N VAL A 348 9.65 -10.13 -5.54
CA VAL A 348 8.25 -9.81 -5.26
C VAL A 348 7.38 -10.23 -6.44
N SER A 349 6.28 -10.92 -6.18
CA SER A 349 5.35 -11.43 -7.19
C SER A 349 3.97 -10.74 -7.19
N GLU A 350 3.65 -9.95 -6.16
CA GLU A 350 2.45 -9.13 -6.09
C GLU A 350 2.78 -7.68 -5.69
N LEU A 351 2.22 -6.72 -6.42
CA LEU A 351 2.30 -5.29 -6.11
C LEU A 351 0.89 -4.78 -5.83
N SER A 352 0.58 -4.51 -4.56
CA SER A 352 -0.71 -3.94 -4.16
C SER A 352 -0.64 -2.43 -4.09
N VAL A 353 -1.32 -1.78 -5.03
CA VAL A 353 -1.19 -0.34 -5.30
C VAL A 353 -2.51 0.40 -5.10
N SER A 354 -2.49 1.72 -5.11
CA SER A 354 -3.75 2.49 -5.14
C SER A 354 -4.49 2.28 -6.47
N PRO A 355 -5.84 2.22 -6.49
CA PRO A 355 -6.60 1.92 -7.70
C PRO A 355 -6.24 2.76 -8.93
N PRO A 356 -5.94 4.09 -8.84
CA PRO A 356 -5.55 4.88 -9.99
C PRO A 356 -4.18 4.52 -10.61
N GLN A 357 -3.33 3.78 -9.88
CA GLN A 357 -1.96 3.44 -10.32
C GLN A 357 -1.85 2.06 -10.97
N ILE A 358 -2.91 1.25 -10.94
CA ILE A 358 -2.91 -0.12 -11.47
C ILE A 358 -2.43 -0.17 -12.93
N ALA A 359 -3.03 0.64 -13.79
CA ALA A 359 -2.69 0.66 -15.22
C ALA A 359 -1.23 1.06 -15.48
N GLU A 360 -0.72 2.04 -14.73
CA GLU A 360 0.67 2.51 -14.84
C GLU A 360 1.66 1.43 -14.38
N ILE A 361 1.42 0.78 -13.25
CA ILE A 361 2.31 -0.26 -12.73
C ILE A 361 2.27 -1.51 -13.62
N LYS A 362 1.11 -1.92 -14.12
CA LYS A 362 1.00 -3.00 -15.11
C LYS A 362 1.79 -2.70 -16.38
N ASP A 363 1.66 -1.48 -16.90
CA ASP A 363 2.41 -1.03 -18.05
C ASP A 363 3.92 -1.05 -17.77
N ARG A 364 4.34 -0.56 -16.60
CA ARG A 364 5.73 -0.60 -16.16
C ARG A 364 6.29 -2.01 -16.14
N VAL A 365 5.59 -2.97 -15.54
CA VAL A 365 6.01 -4.39 -15.48
C VAL A 365 6.21 -4.97 -16.87
N ARG A 366 5.31 -4.71 -17.84
CA ARG A 366 5.41 -5.25 -19.20
C ARG A 366 6.67 -4.78 -19.95
N HIS A 367 7.27 -3.68 -19.53
CA HIS A 367 8.49 -3.14 -20.11
C HIS A 367 9.78 -3.61 -19.41
N LEU A 368 9.67 -4.41 -18.34
CA LEU A 368 10.81 -4.95 -17.61
C LEU A 368 11.25 -6.31 -18.17
N ASP A 369 12.48 -6.66 -17.85
CA ASP A 369 13.05 -7.99 -17.94
C ASP A 369 13.42 -8.39 -16.49
N ALA A 370 12.81 -9.45 -15.97
CA ALA A 370 12.95 -9.83 -14.56
C ALA A 370 14.37 -10.30 -14.23
N ALA A 371 15.03 -10.99 -15.17
CA ALA A 371 16.42 -11.43 -14.98
C ALA A 371 17.36 -10.22 -14.89
N GLN A 372 17.17 -9.23 -15.75
CA GLN A 372 17.92 -7.96 -15.70
C GLN A 372 17.62 -7.20 -14.40
N CYS A 373 16.34 -7.10 -14.01
CA CYS A 373 15.95 -6.48 -12.74
C CYS A 373 16.66 -7.15 -11.56
N ARG A 374 16.71 -8.48 -11.53
CA ARG A 374 17.39 -9.24 -10.47
C ARG A 374 18.87 -8.91 -10.39
N GLN A 375 19.56 -8.92 -11.52
CA GLN A 375 21.00 -8.63 -11.58
C GLN A 375 21.31 -7.22 -11.04
N LEU A 376 20.54 -6.22 -11.48
CA LEU A 376 20.78 -4.82 -11.12
C LEU A 376 20.36 -4.52 -9.67
N SER A 377 19.23 -5.09 -9.20
CA SER A 377 18.71 -4.84 -7.86
C SER A 377 19.64 -5.32 -6.76
N LEU A 378 20.39 -6.42 -6.98
CA LEU A 378 21.38 -6.89 -6.01
C LEU A 378 22.46 -5.85 -5.76
N GLY A 379 22.93 -5.14 -6.80
CA GLY A 379 23.91 -4.06 -6.64
C GLY A 379 23.38 -2.85 -5.87
N LEU A 380 22.07 -2.61 -5.84
CA LEU A 380 21.48 -1.51 -5.08
C LEU A 380 21.55 -1.73 -3.57
N LEU A 381 21.64 -3.00 -3.12
CA LEU A 381 21.72 -3.34 -1.70
C LEU A 381 23.00 -2.82 -1.03
N ASP A 382 24.04 -2.57 -1.80
CA ASP A 382 25.35 -2.12 -1.29
C ASP A 382 25.53 -0.60 -1.35
N LEU A 383 24.54 0.11 -1.85
CA LEU A 383 24.57 1.58 -1.86
C LEU A 383 24.39 2.14 -0.45
N SER A 384 24.83 3.38 -0.26
CA SER A 384 24.93 4.00 1.07
C SER A 384 23.69 4.80 1.48
N SER A 385 22.72 5.04 0.56
CA SER A 385 21.56 5.87 0.86
C SER A 385 20.39 5.65 -0.11
N ALA A 386 19.17 5.99 0.31
CA ALA A 386 18.00 5.99 -0.55
C ALA A 386 18.17 6.91 -1.77
N LYS A 387 18.82 8.06 -1.59
CA LYS A 387 19.13 8.98 -2.69
C LYS A 387 20.00 8.32 -3.77
N ALA A 388 21.03 7.59 -3.36
CA ALA A 388 21.89 6.86 -4.30
C ALA A 388 21.12 5.75 -5.02
N VAL A 389 20.22 5.03 -4.31
CA VAL A 389 19.35 4.03 -4.90
C VAL A 389 18.42 4.67 -5.93
N ARG A 390 17.74 5.77 -5.61
CA ARG A 390 16.86 6.47 -6.56
C ARG A 390 17.59 6.93 -7.81
N GLN A 391 18.80 7.47 -7.66
CA GLN A 391 19.64 7.87 -8.79
C GLN A 391 20.04 6.67 -9.67
N ALA A 392 20.42 5.55 -9.07
CA ALA A 392 20.72 4.33 -9.81
C ALA A 392 19.47 3.78 -10.52
N CYS A 393 18.29 3.76 -9.86
CA CYS A 393 17.04 3.36 -10.47
C CYS A 393 16.65 4.24 -11.68
N GLN A 394 16.80 5.57 -11.55
CA GLN A 394 16.54 6.50 -12.65
C GLN A 394 17.50 6.29 -13.83
N HIS A 395 18.74 5.92 -13.55
CA HIS A 395 19.72 5.62 -14.57
C HIS A 395 19.42 4.32 -15.32
N HIS A 396 19.12 3.24 -14.58
CA HIS A 396 18.88 1.92 -15.17
C HIS A 396 17.49 1.76 -15.77
N TRP A 397 16.48 2.39 -15.17
CA TRP A 397 15.07 2.26 -15.54
C TRP A 397 14.38 3.64 -15.55
N PRO A 398 14.76 4.52 -16.48
CA PRO A 398 14.19 5.86 -16.53
C PRO A 398 12.66 5.81 -16.63
N LEU A 399 12.01 6.75 -15.96
CA LEU A 399 10.59 6.99 -16.13
C LEU A 399 10.41 7.79 -17.42
N SER A 400 9.73 7.22 -18.39
CA SER A 400 9.44 7.84 -19.69
C SER A 400 8.29 8.83 -19.62
#